data_26463f2c61483d1e0031438615cf4a18
#
_entry.id   26463f2c61483d1e0031438615cf4a18
#
_cell.length_a   1.000
_cell.length_b   1.000
_cell.length_c   1.000
_cell.angle_alpha   90.00
_cell.angle_beta   90.00
_cell.angle_gamma   90.00
#
_symmetry.space_group_name_H-M   'P 1'
#
loop_
_entity.id
_entity.type
_entity.pdbx_description
1 polymer ?
#
loop_
_entity_poly.entity_id
_entity_poly.type
_entity_poly.pdbx_seq_one_letter_code
_entity_poly.pdbx_strand_id
1 'polypeptide(L)'
;MAISIKTPISREDVRKLKAGDSCLISGVIYTARDAAHKRLCELVAAGKELPFDVKDSVIYFVGPTPAKPGQAIGSAGPTTSYRMDAYSPTMIAQGQTGMIGKGKRGPEVIEAMKEHGAVYFGAIGGCGALLSKCIKKAEIVAYEDLGAEAIRRLEVEDFPVIVIIDSEGNNLYESGRAAYLATKE
;
A
#
# COMPACT_ATOMS: atom_id res chain seq x y z
N MET A 1 6.22 4.59 -20.24
CA MET A 1 6.35 3.11 -20.11
C MET A 1 6.20 2.77 -18.64
N ALA A 2 5.45 1.75 -18.27
CA ALA A 2 5.28 1.38 -16.86
C ALA A 2 6.52 0.67 -16.32
N ILE A 3 6.88 0.95 -15.06
CA ILE A 3 7.99 0.31 -14.36
C ILE A 3 7.50 -0.99 -13.73
N SER A 4 8.14 -2.12 -14.05
CA SER A 4 7.84 -3.40 -13.40
C SER A 4 8.53 -3.48 -12.04
N ILE A 5 7.74 -3.76 -11.00
CA ILE A 5 8.20 -3.90 -9.62
C ILE A 5 7.96 -5.34 -9.17
N LYS A 6 8.98 -5.97 -8.61
CA LYS A 6 8.86 -7.26 -7.92
C LYS A 6 8.87 -7.04 -6.41
N THR A 7 7.94 -7.67 -5.70
CA THR A 7 7.89 -7.64 -4.24
C THR A 7 8.41 -8.94 -3.62
N PRO A 8 9.07 -8.88 -2.45
CA PRO A 8 9.36 -7.69 -1.63
C PRO A 8 10.26 -6.69 -2.35
N ILE A 9 10.11 -5.39 -2.05
CA ILE A 9 10.89 -4.32 -2.67
C ILE A 9 11.81 -3.66 -1.65
N SER A 10 13.11 -3.62 -1.94
CA SER A 10 14.10 -3.03 -1.05
C SER A 10 13.98 -1.50 -0.95
N ARG A 11 14.48 -0.93 0.14
CA ARG A 11 14.59 0.53 0.31
C ARG A 11 15.43 1.18 -0.78
N GLU A 12 16.46 0.49 -1.28
CA GLU A 12 17.29 0.98 -2.38
C GLU A 12 16.47 1.11 -3.67
N ASP A 13 15.64 0.12 -4.00
CA ASP A 13 14.80 0.15 -5.20
C ASP A 13 13.66 1.16 -5.08
N VAL A 14 13.07 1.29 -3.90
CA VAL A 14 12.06 2.32 -3.61
C VAL A 14 12.60 3.73 -3.88
N ARG A 15 13.85 4.00 -3.52
CA ARG A 15 14.49 5.33 -3.72
C ARG A 15 14.67 5.71 -5.19
N LYS A 16 14.60 4.75 -6.10
CA LYS A 16 14.68 4.98 -7.56
C LYS A 16 13.35 5.45 -8.14
N LEU A 17 12.24 5.19 -7.43
CA LEU A 17 10.89 5.56 -7.87
C LEU A 17 10.62 7.05 -7.63
N LYS A 18 9.95 7.69 -8.58
CA LYS A 18 9.60 9.11 -8.51
C LYS A 18 8.09 9.32 -8.59
N ALA A 19 7.62 10.37 -7.92
CA ALA A 19 6.21 10.76 -7.98
C ALA A 19 5.75 10.94 -9.43
N GLY A 20 4.66 10.27 -9.81
CA GLY A 20 4.15 10.24 -11.18
C GLY A 20 4.52 8.98 -11.97
N ASP A 21 5.46 8.17 -11.50
CA ASP A 21 5.79 6.90 -12.14
C ASP A 21 4.59 5.95 -12.15
N SER A 22 4.28 5.42 -13.33
CA SER A 22 3.31 4.31 -13.49
C SER A 22 4.03 3.00 -13.26
N CYS A 23 3.49 2.15 -12.39
CA CYS A 23 4.13 0.90 -11.99
C CYS A 23 3.17 -0.29 -12.13
N LEU A 24 3.75 -1.47 -12.37
CA LEU A 24 3.08 -2.77 -12.34
C LEU A 24 3.75 -3.63 -11.28
N ILE A 25 3.02 -3.95 -10.22
CA ILE A 25 3.54 -4.74 -9.09
C ILE A 25 3.22 -6.21 -9.30
N SER A 26 4.25 -7.06 -9.20
CA SER A 26 4.12 -8.53 -9.20
C SER A 26 4.85 -9.13 -8.00
N GLY A 27 4.27 -10.17 -7.41
CA GLY A 27 4.82 -10.87 -6.25
C GLY A 27 3.87 -10.84 -5.06
N VAL A 28 4.41 -10.84 -3.86
CA VAL A 28 3.63 -10.89 -2.61
C VAL A 28 3.40 -9.48 -2.06
N ILE A 29 2.15 -9.17 -1.75
CA ILE A 29 1.76 -8.00 -0.96
C ILE A 29 0.83 -8.44 0.17
N TYR A 30 0.67 -7.61 1.18
CA TYR A 30 -0.23 -7.88 2.31
C TYR A 30 -1.38 -6.89 2.33
N THR A 31 -2.50 -7.29 2.93
CA THR A 31 -3.62 -6.36 3.16
C THR A 31 -3.68 -6.00 4.63
N ALA A 32 -3.91 -4.73 4.93
CA ALA A 32 -4.25 -4.29 6.28
C ALA A 32 -5.02 -2.96 6.22
N ARG A 33 -6.03 -2.83 7.06
CA ARG A 33 -6.75 -1.59 7.30
C ARG A 33 -6.54 -1.12 8.75
N ASP A 34 -7.33 -0.15 9.16
CA ASP A 34 -7.21 0.52 10.46
C ASP A 34 -7.21 -0.45 11.65
N ALA A 35 -8.14 -1.41 11.71
CA ALA A 35 -8.20 -2.36 12.84
C ALA A 35 -6.98 -3.28 12.90
N ALA A 36 -6.50 -3.77 11.75
CA ALA A 36 -5.30 -4.58 11.69
C ALA A 36 -4.04 -3.77 12.03
N HIS A 37 -3.90 -2.56 11.50
CA HIS A 37 -2.78 -1.67 11.82
C HIS A 37 -2.70 -1.34 13.31
N LYS A 38 -3.85 -1.08 13.96
CA LYS A 38 -3.89 -0.86 15.41
C LYS A 38 -3.27 -2.03 16.16
N ARG A 39 -3.70 -3.27 15.87
CA ARG A 39 -3.15 -4.48 16.50
C ARG A 39 -1.66 -4.68 16.21
N LEU A 40 -1.21 -4.42 14.97
CA LEU A 40 0.21 -4.49 14.62
C LEU A 40 1.04 -3.50 15.46
N CYS A 41 0.59 -2.25 15.58
CA CYS A 41 1.28 -1.24 16.39
C CYS A 41 1.27 -1.61 17.88
N GLU A 42 0.21 -2.21 18.41
CA GLU A 42 0.15 -2.73 19.78
C GLU A 42 1.19 -3.85 20.00
N LEU A 43 1.40 -4.74 19.02
CA LEU A 43 2.45 -5.76 19.09
C LEU A 43 3.85 -5.13 19.10
N VAL A 44 4.10 -4.15 18.21
CA VAL A 44 5.38 -3.42 18.17
C VAL A 44 5.64 -2.73 19.50
N ALA A 45 4.65 -2.03 20.06
CA ALA A 45 4.79 -1.36 21.36
C ALA A 45 5.05 -2.33 22.51
N ALA A 46 4.55 -3.56 22.41
CA ALA A 46 4.78 -4.62 23.40
C ALA A 46 6.07 -5.42 23.16
N GLY A 47 6.85 -5.07 22.13
CA GLY A 47 8.07 -5.80 21.74
C GLY A 47 7.82 -7.24 21.29
N LYS A 48 6.62 -7.52 20.76
CA LYS A 48 6.22 -8.83 20.26
C LYS A 48 6.45 -8.96 18.76
N GLU A 49 6.62 -10.20 18.30
CA GLU A 49 6.73 -10.50 16.87
C GLU A 49 5.45 -10.17 16.11
N LEU A 50 5.63 -9.68 14.90
CA LEU A 50 4.53 -9.43 13.97
C LEU A 50 4.11 -10.73 13.26
N PRO A 51 2.85 -10.89 12.85
CA PRO A 51 2.33 -12.13 12.25
C PRO A 51 2.83 -12.39 10.83
N PHE A 52 3.58 -11.46 10.24
CA PHE A 52 4.25 -11.61 8.94
C PHE A 52 5.51 -10.75 8.90
N ASP A 53 6.40 -11.04 7.95
CA ASP A 53 7.61 -10.25 7.75
C ASP A 53 7.26 -8.91 7.11
N VAL A 54 7.42 -7.83 7.88
CA VAL A 54 7.14 -6.45 7.45
C VAL A 54 8.30 -5.86 6.66
N LYS A 55 9.52 -6.42 6.82
CA LYS A 55 10.69 -5.90 6.11
C LYS A 55 10.49 -5.99 4.59
N ASP A 56 10.74 -4.88 3.92
CA ASP A 56 10.63 -4.74 2.47
C ASP A 56 9.21 -5.05 1.92
N SER A 57 8.20 -5.07 2.80
CA SER A 57 6.83 -5.40 2.44
C SER A 57 6.08 -4.23 1.82
N VAL A 58 5.10 -4.56 0.99
CA VAL A 58 4.08 -3.64 0.48
C VAL A 58 2.74 -4.00 1.12
N ILE A 59 2.09 -3.02 1.73
CA ILE A 59 0.77 -3.18 2.37
C ILE A 59 -0.29 -2.44 1.55
N TYR A 60 -1.30 -3.17 1.12
CA TYR A 60 -2.47 -2.66 0.42
C TYR A 60 -3.60 -2.38 1.43
N PHE A 61 -4.03 -1.13 1.47
CA PHE A 61 -5.13 -0.68 2.33
C PHE A 61 -6.47 -1.04 1.68
N VAL A 62 -6.90 -2.25 1.92
CA VAL A 62 -8.12 -2.82 1.33
C VAL A 62 -8.83 -3.72 2.32
N GLY A 63 -10.17 -3.65 2.27
CA GLY A 63 -11.05 -4.65 2.87
C GLY A 63 -11.86 -5.30 1.74
N PRO A 64 -11.42 -6.42 1.18
CA PRO A 64 -12.07 -7.02 0.02
C PRO A 64 -13.43 -7.56 0.38
N THR A 65 -14.34 -7.59 -0.60
CA THR A 65 -15.59 -8.34 -0.47
C THR A 65 -15.31 -9.85 -0.50
N PRO A 66 -16.22 -10.70 0.03
CA PRO A 66 -16.06 -12.14 -0.05
C PRO A 66 -15.86 -12.62 -1.50
N ALA A 67 -14.98 -13.58 -1.68
CA ALA A 67 -14.75 -14.22 -2.97
C ALA A 67 -15.99 -15.00 -3.43
N LYS A 68 -16.29 -14.92 -4.73
CA LYS A 68 -17.27 -15.82 -5.37
C LYS A 68 -16.60 -17.16 -5.72
N PRO A 69 -17.37 -18.22 -5.91
CA PRO A 69 -16.82 -19.49 -6.38
C PRO A 69 -15.90 -19.33 -7.59
N GLY A 70 -14.69 -19.87 -7.53
CA GLY A 70 -13.68 -19.78 -8.58
C GLY A 70 -12.86 -18.48 -8.60
N GLN A 71 -13.06 -17.57 -7.64
CA GLN A 71 -12.27 -16.35 -7.51
C GLN A 71 -11.32 -16.43 -6.30
N ALA A 72 -10.11 -15.90 -6.46
CA ALA A 72 -9.15 -15.78 -5.36
C ALA A 72 -9.62 -14.79 -4.29
N ILE A 73 -10.31 -13.71 -4.71
CA ILE A 73 -10.76 -12.60 -3.86
C ILE A 73 -11.99 -11.94 -4.51
N GLY A 74 -12.79 -11.27 -3.73
CA GLY A 74 -13.87 -10.42 -4.24
C GLY A 74 -13.35 -9.07 -4.71
N SER A 75 -14.23 -8.07 -4.80
CA SER A 75 -13.84 -6.70 -5.17
C SER A 75 -12.81 -6.17 -4.17
N ALA A 76 -11.67 -5.70 -4.68
CA ALA A 76 -10.50 -5.30 -3.89
C ALA A 76 -10.07 -3.87 -4.23
N GLY A 77 -10.97 -2.90 -4.02
CA GLY A 77 -10.70 -1.48 -4.22
C GLY A 77 -9.99 -0.83 -3.01
N PRO A 78 -9.16 0.20 -3.24
CA PRO A 78 -8.40 0.83 -2.17
C PRO A 78 -9.31 1.60 -1.20
N THR A 79 -8.99 1.51 0.09
CA THR A 79 -9.56 2.35 1.15
C THR A 79 -8.83 3.69 1.23
N THR A 80 -9.48 4.72 1.77
CA THR A 80 -8.89 6.04 2.01
C THR A 80 -7.76 5.95 3.04
N SER A 81 -6.56 6.37 2.64
CA SER A 81 -5.30 6.08 3.33
C SER A 81 -5.07 6.89 4.61
N TYR A 82 -5.66 8.10 4.76
CA TYR A 82 -5.45 8.90 5.97
C TYR A 82 -5.86 8.20 7.27
N ARG A 83 -6.75 7.21 7.16
CA ARG A 83 -7.17 6.39 8.31
C ARG A 83 -6.03 5.58 8.92
N MET A 84 -4.98 5.31 8.14
CA MET A 84 -3.79 4.60 8.57
C MET A 84 -2.64 5.54 9.01
N ASP A 85 -2.82 6.85 8.93
CA ASP A 85 -1.73 7.82 9.20
C ASP A 85 -1.19 7.73 10.63
N ALA A 86 -2.05 7.41 11.61
CA ALA A 86 -1.63 7.19 12.99
C ALA A 86 -0.71 5.96 13.18
N TYR A 87 -0.71 5.03 12.25
CA TYR A 87 -0.02 3.74 12.34
C TYR A 87 1.14 3.60 11.36
N SER A 88 1.04 4.22 10.19
CA SER A 88 2.01 4.07 9.10
C SER A 88 3.44 4.41 9.48
N PRO A 89 3.73 5.47 10.25
CA PRO A 89 5.11 5.75 10.67
C PRO A 89 5.74 4.60 11.45
N THR A 90 4.99 3.97 12.35
CA THR A 90 5.47 2.79 13.11
C THR A 90 5.80 1.63 12.17
N MET A 91 4.92 1.32 11.22
CA MET A 91 5.13 0.21 10.29
C MET A 91 6.32 0.47 9.34
N ILE A 92 6.49 1.71 8.88
CA ILE A 92 7.63 2.13 8.05
C ILE A 92 8.95 1.96 8.85
N ALA A 93 8.97 2.34 10.12
CA ALA A 93 10.12 2.15 10.99
C ALA A 93 10.46 0.67 11.20
N GLN A 94 9.45 -0.22 11.17
CA GLN A 94 9.64 -1.69 11.23
C GLN A 94 10.13 -2.30 9.91
N GLY A 95 10.25 -1.52 8.85
CA GLY A 95 10.81 -1.98 7.57
C GLY A 95 9.86 -2.02 6.39
N GLN A 96 8.59 -1.66 6.56
CA GLN A 96 7.66 -1.51 5.45
C GLN A 96 8.20 -0.49 4.44
N THR A 97 8.20 -0.86 3.16
CA THR A 97 8.74 0.01 2.09
C THR A 97 7.66 0.53 1.14
N GLY A 98 6.52 -0.11 1.07
CA GLY A 98 5.45 0.31 0.17
C GLY A 98 4.07 0.33 0.83
N MET A 99 3.26 1.30 0.43
CA MET A 99 1.86 1.43 0.82
C MET A 99 1.02 1.63 -0.44
N ILE A 100 -0.11 0.92 -0.56
CA ILE A 100 -1.06 1.11 -1.67
C ILE A 100 -2.40 1.55 -1.09
N GLY A 101 -2.92 2.66 -1.57
CA GLY A 101 -4.21 3.19 -1.12
C GLY A 101 -4.74 4.27 -2.05
N LYS A 102 -5.55 5.18 -1.52
CA LYS A 102 -6.04 6.38 -2.20
C LYS A 102 -6.15 7.55 -1.24
N GLY A 103 -6.08 8.77 -1.77
CA GLY A 103 -6.22 10.01 -1.01
C GLY A 103 -4.91 10.49 -0.38
N LYS A 104 -5.00 11.59 0.33
CA LYS A 104 -3.85 12.27 0.92
C LYS A 104 -3.27 11.52 2.12
N ARG A 105 -2.02 11.83 2.43
CA ARG A 105 -1.32 11.36 3.65
C ARG A 105 -0.92 12.56 4.50
N GLY A 106 -0.84 12.35 5.81
CA GLY A 106 -0.38 13.35 6.77
C GLY A 106 1.13 13.59 6.72
N PRO A 107 1.60 14.73 7.26
CA PRO A 107 3.01 15.09 7.24
C PRO A 107 3.89 14.09 8.00
N GLU A 108 3.42 13.48 9.07
CA GLU A 108 4.17 12.50 9.86
C GLU A 108 4.49 11.24 9.03
N VAL A 109 3.57 10.83 8.16
CA VAL A 109 3.79 9.70 7.24
C VAL A 109 4.86 10.06 6.22
N ILE A 110 4.79 11.25 5.64
CA ILE A 110 5.76 11.72 4.63
C ILE A 110 7.16 11.82 5.25
N GLU A 111 7.29 12.34 6.47
CA GLU A 111 8.58 12.40 7.16
C GLU A 111 9.14 10.99 7.45
N ALA A 112 8.32 10.05 7.89
CA ALA A 112 8.74 8.66 8.07
C ALA A 112 9.19 8.01 6.75
N MET A 113 8.49 8.31 5.63
CA MET A 113 8.87 7.84 4.30
C MET A 113 10.24 8.36 3.87
N LYS A 114 10.53 9.64 4.13
CA LYS A 114 11.83 10.27 3.84
C LYS A 114 12.94 9.69 4.69
N GLU A 115 12.69 9.54 5.98
CA GLU A 115 13.68 9.03 6.95
C GLU A 115 14.08 7.59 6.65
N HIS A 116 13.09 6.72 6.43
CA HIS A 116 13.31 5.28 6.31
C HIS A 116 13.35 4.77 4.86
N GLY A 117 12.96 5.56 3.88
CA GLY A 117 12.89 5.14 2.48
C GLY A 117 11.67 4.25 2.21
N ALA A 118 10.51 4.88 2.07
CA ALA A 118 9.26 4.23 1.69
C ALA A 118 8.53 5.00 0.60
N VAL A 119 7.62 4.35 -0.11
CA VAL A 119 6.85 4.91 -1.21
C VAL A 119 5.35 4.72 -0.97
N TYR A 120 4.56 5.70 -1.35
CA TYR A 120 3.11 5.60 -1.36
C TYR A 120 2.59 5.53 -2.79
N PHE A 121 1.96 4.41 -3.10
CA PHE A 121 1.30 4.16 -4.37
C PHE A 121 -0.20 4.46 -4.27
N GLY A 122 -0.74 5.08 -5.30
CA GLY A 122 -2.18 5.19 -5.51
C GLY A 122 -2.70 4.06 -6.38
N ALA A 123 -3.78 3.41 -5.95
CA ALA A 123 -4.60 2.56 -6.80
C ALA A 123 -5.90 3.30 -7.16
N ILE A 124 -6.45 3.03 -8.34
CA ILE A 124 -7.63 3.74 -8.81
C ILE A 124 -8.86 3.30 -8.03
N GLY A 125 -9.51 4.25 -7.34
CA GLY A 125 -10.79 4.02 -6.67
C GLY A 125 -11.90 3.67 -7.67
N GLY A 126 -12.84 2.80 -7.28
CA GLY A 126 -13.92 2.32 -8.16
C GLY A 126 -13.53 1.15 -9.07
N CYS A 127 -12.24 0.85 -9.22
CA CYS A 127 -11.74 -0.24 -10.07
C CYS A 127 -11.52 -1.57 -9.32
N GLY A 128 -12.17 -1.78 -8.16
CA GLY A 128 -11.96 -2.97 -7.31
C GLY A 128 -12.16 -4.31 -8.03
N ALA A 129 -13.10 -4.38 -8.97
CA ALA A 129 -13.33 -5.58 -9.79
C ALA A 129 -12.22 -5.81 -10.83
N LEU A 130 -11.58 -4.76 -11.33
CA LEU A 130 -10.43 -4.88 -12.24
C LEU A 130 -9.17 -5.23 -11.45
N LEU A 131 -8.93 -4.58 -10.33
CA LEU A 131 -7.78 -4.83 -9.45
C LEU A 131 -7.80 -6.27 -8.92
N SER A 132 -8.99 -6.83 -8.61
CA SER A 132 -9.11 -8.21 -8.16
C SER A 132 -8.63 -9.24 -9.18
N LYS A 133 -8.67 -8.93 -10.47
CA LYS A 133 -8.16 -9.81 -11.54
C LYS A 133 -6.63 -9.95 -11.53
N CYS A 134 -5.94 -8.95 -11.00
CA CYS A 134 -4.48 -9.00 -10.81
C CYS A 134 -4.07 -9.83 -9.60
N ILE A 135 -5.02 -10.18 -8.71
CA ILE A 135 -4.78 -10.98 -7.51
C ILE A 135 -5.03 -12.45 -7.84
N LYS A 136 -3.95 -13.23 -7.87
CA LYS A 136 -3.99 -14.66 -8.28
C LYS A 136 -4.26 -15.58 -7.12
N LYS A 137 -3.84 -15.20 -5.90
CA LYS A 137 -4.04 -15.96 -4.67
C LYS A 137 -4.24 -15.02 -3.50
N ALA A 138 -5.08 -15.42 -2.55
CA ALA A 138 -5.32 -14.71 -1.30
C ALA A 138 -5.46 -15.69 -0.15
N GLU A 139 -4.67 -15.49 0.90
CA GLU A 139 -4.65 -16.31 2.11
C GLU A 139 -4.76 -15.40 3.34
N ILE A 140 -5.62 -15.73 4.30
CA ILE A 140 -5.63 -15.07 5.60
C ILE A 140 -4.40 -15.54 6.38
N VAL A 141 -3.58 -14.61 6.86
CA VAL A 141 -2.38 -14.90 7.65
C VAL A 141 -2.51 -14.45 9.09
N ALA A 142 -3.39 -13.50 9.39
CA ALA A 142 -3.67 -13.05 10.74
C ALA A 142 -5.03 -12.36 10.87
N TYR A 143 -5.52 -12.31 12.11
CA TYR A 143 -6.72 -11.56 12.52
C TYR A 143 -7.98 -11.94 11.74
N GLU A 144 -8.21 -13.23 11.56
CA GLU A 144 -9.38 -13.77 10.87
C GLU A 144 -10.71 -13.26 11.46
N ASP A 145 -10.72 -12.97 12.76
CA ASP A 145 -11.85 -12.37 13.49
C ASP A 145 -12.23 -10.98 12.99
N LEU A 146 -11.33 -10.28 12.29
CA LEU A 146 -11.62 -8.98 11.68
C LEU A 146 -12.36 -9.06 10.33
N GLY A 147 -12.63 -10.26 9.83
CA GLY A 147 -13.38 -10.48 8.59
C GLY A 147 -12.72 -9.82 7.37
N ALA A 148 -13.39 -8.82 6.76
CA ALA A 148 -12.84 -8.09 5.62
C ALA A 148 -11.52 -7.36 5.93
N GLU A 149 -11.28 -7.01 7.18
CA GLU A 149 -10.06 -6.34 7.65
C GLU A 149 -8.98 -7.31 8.15
N ALA A 150 -9.19 -8.63 8.03
CA ALA A 150 -8.14 -9.62 8.29
C ALA A 150 -6.91 -9.34 7.41
N ILE A 151 -5.73 -9.63 7.94
CA ILE A 151 -4.49 -9.54 7.15
C ILE A 151 -4.44 -10.73 6.20
N ARG A 152 -4.33 -10.43 4.90
CA ARG A 152 -4.17 -11.42 3.84
C ARG A 152 -2.81 -11.27 3.18
N ARG A 153 -2.21 -12.39 2.83
CA ARG A 153 -1.10 -12.47 1.90
C ARG A 153 -1.69 -12.65 0.51
N LEU A 154 -1.37 -11.74 -0.38
CA LEU A 154 -1.82 -11.75 -1.77
C LEU A 154 -0.65 -12.05 -2.70
N GLU A 155 -0.86 -12.91 -3.68
CA GLU A 155 0.02 -13.04 -4.84
C GLU A 155 -0.59 -12.26 -5.98
N VAL A 156 0.11 -11.24 -6.46
CA VAL A 156 -0.35 -10.33 -7.52
C VAL A 156 0.51 -10.43 -8.76
N GLU A 157 -0.08 -10.15 -9.91
CA GLU A 157 0.57 -10.08 -11.21
C GLU A 157 0.13 -8.81 -11.92
N ASP A 158 1.11 -8.00 -12.31
CA ASP A 158 0.91 -6.73 -13.02
C ASP A 158 -0.13 -5.81 -12.39
N PHE A 159 -0.14 -5.73 -11.06
CA PHE A 159 -1.06 -4.89 -10.30
C PHE A 159 -0.74 -3.41 -10.55
N PRO A 160 -1.64 -2.65 -11.21
CA PRO A 160 -1.34 -1.30 -11.67
C PRO A 160 -1.47 -0.27 -10.55
N VAL A 161 -0.42 0.53 -10.38
CA VAL A 161 -0.37 1.63 -9.41
C VAL A 161 0.40 2.83 -9.98
N ILE A 162 0.24 3.98 -9.34
CA ILE A 162 0.99 5.19 -9.63
C ILE A 162 1.71 5.61 -8.35
N VAL A 163 2.97 6.01 -8.45
CA VAL A 163 3.69 6.63 -7.33
C VAL A 163 3.07 7.99 -7.04
N ILE A 164 2.42 8.12 -5.89
CA ILE A 164 1.81 9.39 -5.44
C ILE A 164 2.81 10.20 -4.62
N ILE A 165 3.47 9.55 -3.66
CA ILE A 165 4.52 10.20 -2.85
C ILE A 165 5.76 9.31 -2.90
N ASP A 166 6.87 9.88 -3.34
CA ASP A 166 8.14 9.18 -3.39
C ASP A 166 8.93 9.28 -2.06
N SER A 167 10.05 8.59 -1.99
CA SER A 167 10.89 8.56 -0.79
C SER A 167 11.62 9.87 -0.47
N GLU A 168 11.54 10.87 -1.35
CA GLU A 168 12.04 12.22 -1.14
C GLU A 168 10.94 13.17 -0.65
N GLY A 169 9.69 12.70 -0.59
CA GLY A 169 8.53 13.48 -0.16
C GLY A 169 7.86 14.26 -1.28
N ASN A 170 8.27 14.07 -2.55
CA ASN A 170 7.57 14.69 -3.67
C ASN A 170 6.16 14.09 -3.78
N ASN A 171 5.16 14.96 -3.89
CA ASN A 171 3.76 14.58 -3.83
C ASN A 171 3.02 14.96 -5.12
N LEU A 172 2.58 13.94 -5.87
CA LEU A 172 1.89 14.11 -7.15
C LEU A 172 0.56 14.88 -7.00
N TYR A 173 -0.14 14.75 -5.87
CA TYR A 173 -1.38 15.53 -5.65
C TYR A 173 -1.12 17.04 -5.59
N GLU A 174 0.07 17.45 -5.20
CA GLU A 174 0.47 18.87 -5.15
C GLU A 174 1.05 19.31 -6.49
N SER A 175 2.07 18.59 -6.98
CA SER A 175 2.76 18.93 -8.24
C SER A 175 1.84 18.79 -9.47
N GLY A 176 1.02 17.76 -9.54
CA GLY A 176 0.09 17.53 -10.64
C GLY A 176 -0.99 18.60 -10.72
N ARG A 177 -1.51 19.06 -9.57
CA ARG A 177 -2.46 20.17 -9.52
C ARG A 177 -1.82 21.47 -9.99
N ALA A 178 -0.62 21.78 -9.51
CA ALA A 178 0.11 23.01 -9.90
C ALA A 178 0.40 22.99 -11.40
N ALA A 179 0.90 21.89 -11.95
CA ALA A 179 1.15 21.73 -13.38
C ALA A 179 -0.12 21.95 -14.22
N TYR A 180 -1.25 21.36 -13.80
CA TYR A 180 -2.53 21.52 -14.52
C TYR A 180 -3.03 22.98 -14.51
N LEU A 181 -2.91 23.68 -13.39
CA LEU A 181 -3.33 25.08 -13.29
C LEU A 181 -2.47 25.97 -14.17
N ALA A 182 -1.16 25.74 -14.26
CA ALA A 182 -0.25 26.47 -15.13
C ALA A 182 -0.55 26.31 -16.63
N THR A 183 -1.28 25.26 -17.04
CA THR A 183 -1.71 25.10 -18.45
C THR A 183 -2.98 25.88 -18.80
N LYS A 184 -3.61 26.55 -17.82
CA LYS A 184 -4.87 27.30 -18.02
C LYS A 184 -4.69 28.81 -18.04
N GLU A 185 -3.48 29.29 -17.78
CA GLU A 185 -3.06 30.68 -17.96
C GLU A 185 -2.50 30.87 -19.38
#